data_191d52c16b2a0820db9438307aa24d55
#
_entry.id   191d52c16b2a0820db9438307aa24d55
#
_cell.length_a   1.000
_cell.length_b   1.000
_cell.length_c   1.000
_cell.angle_alpha   90.00
_cell.angle_beta   90.00
_cell.angle_gamma   90.00
#
_symmetry.space_group_name_H-M   'P 1'
#
loop_
_entity.id
_entity.type
_entity.pdbx_description
1 polymer ?
#
loop_
_entity_poly.entity_id
_entity_poly.type
_entity_poly.pdbx_seq_one_letter_code
_entity_poly.pdbx_strand_id
1 'polypeptide(L)' 'MNIAVTAATGQLGQLVIKALLDGGIAPSNLIAIVRNPDKAAPLVAQGITVRQADYDQPTALAAALTGVDRILLI' A
#
# COMPACT_ATOMS: atom_id res chain seq x y z
N MET A 1 -1.47 6.89 12.41
CA MET A 1 -1.12 7.49 11.11
C MET A 1 -1.17 6.41 10.05
N ASN A 2 -1.92 6.67 8.98
CA ASN A 2 -2.06 5.72 7.88
C ASN A 2 -1.11 6.11 6.75
N ILE A 3 -0.29 5.16 6.32
CA ILE A 3 0.72 5.36 5.29
C ILE A 3 0.37 4.48 4.10
N ALA A 4 0.17 5.10 2.94
CA ALA A 4 -0.07 4.37 1.69
C ALA A 4 1.24 4.21 0.93
N VAL A 5 1.45 3.02 0.37
CA VAL A 5 2.60 2.72 -0.46
C VAL A 5 2.09 2.31 -1.83
N THR A 6 2.48 3.04 -2.88
CA THR A 6 2.10 2.71 -4.25
C THR A 6 3.01 1.63 -4.81
N ALA A 7 2.56 0.94 -5.87
CA ALA A 7 3.30 -0.16 -6.49
C ALA A 7 3.77 -1.21 -5.45
N ALA A 8 2.91 -1.49 -4.48
CA ALA A 8 3.28 -2.26 -3.28
C ALA A 8 3.67 -3.71 -3.59
N THR A 9 3.23 -4.26 -4.73
CA THR A 9 3.58 -5.63 -5.13
C THR A 9 4.88 -5.69 -5.95
N GLY A 10 5.43 -4.54 -6.35
CA GLY A 10 6.72 -4.50 -7.02
C GLY A 10 7.87 -4.74 -6.04
N GLN A 11 9.08 -4.96 -6.56
CA GLN A 11 10.24 -5.25 -5.72
C GLN A 11 10.55 -4.10 -4.76
N LEU A 12 10.58 -2.87 -5.26
CA LEU A 12 10.88 -1.71 -4.43
C LEU A 12 9.77 -1.47 -3.40
N GLY A 13 8.51 -1.61 -3.81
CA GLY A 13 7.37 -1.45 -2.89
C GLY A 13 7.41 -2.44 -1.74
N GLN A 14 7.76 -3.69 -2.01
CA GLN A 14 7.88 -4.71 -0.98
C GLN A 14 9.02 -4.40 0.00
N LEU A 15 10.15 -3.91 -0.52
CA LEU A 15 11.27 -3.50 0.33
C LEU A 15 10.92 -2.32 1.23
N VAL A 16 10.17 -1.36 0.69
CA VAL A 16 9.69 -0.21 1.47
C VAL A 16 8.76 -0.66 2.58
N ILE A 17 7.82 -1.53 2.27
CA ILE A 17 6.88 -2.06 3.27
C ILE A 17 7.64 -2.80 4.38
N LYS A 18 8.59 -3.64 4.00
CA LYS A 18 9.41 -4.36 4.98
C LYS A 18 10.17 -3.39 5.89
N ALA A 19 10.78 -2.36 5.30
CA ALA A 19 11.51 -1.35 6.07
C ALA A 19 10.60 -0.62 7.06
N LEU A 20 9.38 -0.29 6.66
CA LEU A 20 8.43 0.37 7.54
C LEU A 20 8.00 -0.53 8.70
N LEU A 21 7.74 -1.81 8.42
CA LEU A 21 7.40 -2.76 9.47
C LEU A 21 8.56 -2.97 10.44
N ASP A 22 9.78 -3.09 9.91
CA ASP A 22 10.98 -3.26 10.73
C ASP A 22 11.25 -2.02 11.58
N GLY A 23 10.82 -0.84 11.10
CA GLY A 23 10.93 0.42 11.83
C GLY A 23 9.87 0.63 12.90
N GLY A 24 8.97 -0.34 13.11
CA GLY A 24 7.97 -0.27 14.17
C GLY A 24 6.59 0.20 13.75
N ILE A 25 6.35 0.39 12.45
CA ILE A 25 5.01 0.75 11.95
C ILE A 25 4.12 -0.50 12.00
N ALA A 26 2.96 -0.37 12.63
CA ALA A 26 2.02 -1.47 12.70
C ALA A 26 1.45 -1.80 11.32
N PRO A 27 1.29 -3.09 10.96
CA PRO A 27 0.72 -3.46 9.66
C PRO A 27 -0.66 -2.84 9.41
N SER A 28 -1.48 -2.68 10.44
CA SER A 28 -2.80 -2.06 10.32
C SER A 28 -2.75 -0.58 9.94
N ASN A 29 -1.58 0.07 10.05
CA ASN A 29 -1.37 1.45 9.64
C ASN A 29 -0.83 1.56 8.21
N LEU A 30 -0.57 0.44 7.55
CA LEU A 30 -0.09 0.43 6.18
C LEU A 30 -1.22 0.12 5.21
N ILE A 31 -1.24 0.85 4.11
CA ILE A 31 -2.19 0.66 3.01
C ILE A 31 -1.37 0.40 1.75
N ALA A 32 -1.52 -0.79 1.19
CA ALA A 32 -0.85 -1.16 -0.03
C ALA A 32 -1.74 -0.83 -1.22
N ILE A 33 -1.28 0.03 -2.10
CA ILE A 33 -2.00 0.39 -3.32
C ILE A 33 -1.42 -0.42 -4.46
N VAL A 34 -2.26 -1.25 -5.06
CA VAL A 34 -1.84 -2.23 -6.06
C VAL A 34 -2.75 -2.17 -7.28
N ARG A 35 -2.21 -2.50 -8.43
CA ARG A 35 -2.98 -2.60 -9.68
C ARG A 35 -3.69 -3.95 -9.77
N ASN A 36 -3.04 -5.01 -9.30
CA ASN A 36 -3.56 -6.37 -9.33
C ASN A 36 -3.59 -6.94 -7.90
N PRO A 37 -4.77 -6.97 -7.27
CA PRO A 37 -4.87 -7.45 -5.89
C PRO A 37 -4.55 -8.94 -5.73
N ASP A 38 -4.58 -9.72 -6.80
CA ASP A 38 -4.26 -11.15 -6.72
C ASP A 38 -2.81 -11.38 -6.27
N LYS A 39 -1.92 -10.43 -6.52
CA LYS A 39 -0.52 -10.52 -6.11
C LYS A 39 -0.29 -10.01 -4.70
N ALA A 40 -1.32 -9.51 -4.05
CA ALA A 40 -1.21 -8.87 -2.74
C ALA A 40 -1.55 -9.80 -1.58
N ALA A 41 -1.83 -11.08 -1.83
CA ALA A 41 -2.17 -12.03 -0.78
C ALA A 41 -1.16 -12.06 0.38
N PRO A 42 0.16 -12.04 0.14
CA PRO A 42 1.13 -12.00 1.24
C PRO A 42 1.01 -10.75 2.11
N LEU A 43 0.61 -9.62 1.52
CA LEU A 43 0.42 -8.37 2.26
C LEU A 43 -0.82 -8.45 3.16
N VAL A 44 -1.91 -9.01 2.64
CA VAL A 44 -3.12 -9.25 3.43
C VAL A 44 -2.82 -10.18 4.61
N ALA A 45 -2.03 -11.22 4.38
CA ALA A 45 -1.65 -12.16 5.41
C ALA A 45 -0.86 -11.50 6.55
N GLN A 46 -0.18 -10.38 6.26
CA GLN A 46 0.56 -9.61 7.26
C GLN A 46 -0.31 -8.58 8.00
N GLY A 47 -1.59 -8.48 7.65
CA GLY A 47 -2.50 -7.52 8.27
C GLY A 47 -2.50 -6.14 7.60
N ILE A 48 -1.90 -6.01 6.43
CA ILE A 48 -1.85 -4.75 5.67
C ILE A 48 -3.14 -4.60 4.88
N THR A 49 -3.72 -3.40 4.90
CA THR A 49 -4.90 -3.08 4.08
C THR A 49 -4.47 -2.94 2.63
N VAL A 50 -5.14 -3.67 1.73
CA VAL A 50 -4.86 -3.62 0.30
C VAL A 50 -6.00 -2.88 -0.41
N ARG A 51 -5.65 -1.89 -1.23
CA ARG A 51 -6.61 -1.16 -2.06
C ARG A 51 -6.17 -1.22 -3.51
N GLN A 52 -7.13 -1.47 -4.40
CA GLN A 52 -6.85 -1.51 -5.83
C GLN A 52 -6.98 -0.11 -6.42
N ALA A 53 -5.96 0.32 -7.14
CA ALA A 53 -6.01 1.57 -7.91
C ALA A 53 -4.98 1.53 -9.02
N ASP A 54 -5.30 2.21 -10.14
CA ASP A 54 -4.41 2.37 -11.26
C ASP A 54 -4.17 3.87 -11.47
N TYR A 55 -2.92 4.25 -11.74
CA TYR A 55 -2.57 5.65 -12.00
C TYR A 55 -3.29 6.21 -13.22
N ASP A 56 -3.69 5.36 -14.16
CA ASP A 56 -4.45 5.77 -15.35
C ASP A 56 -5.90 6.14 -15.02
N GLN A 57 -6.34 5.91 -13.79
CA GLN A 57 -7.69 6.20 -13.33
C GLN A 57 -7.63 7.10 -12.09
N PRO A 58 -7.52 8.43 -12.26
CA PRO A 58 -7.34 9.34 -11.13
C PRO A 58 -8.45 9.28 -10.09
N THR A 59 -9.70 9.05 -10.52
CA THR A 59 -10.83 8.93 -9.59
C THR A 59 -10.67 7.72 -8.67
N ALA A 60 -10.26 6.58 -9.22
CA ALA A 60 -10.04 5.38 -8.45
C ALA A 60 -8.87 5.55 -7.48
N LEU A 61 -7.80 6.22 -7.92
CA LEU A 61 -6.65 6.51 -7.08
C LEU A 61 -7.03 7.43 -5.93
N ALA A 62 -7.79 8.49 -6.20
CA ALA A 62 -8.25 9.42 -5.16
C ALA A 62 -9.09 8.69 -4.11
N ALA A 63 -10.00 7.81 -4.54
CA ALA A 63 -10.81 7.01 -3.63
C ALA A 63 -9.95 6.08 -2.77
N ALA A 64 -8.92 5.47 -3.37
CA ALA A 64 -8.00 4.58 -2.66
C ALA A 64 -7.16 5.31 -1.60
N LEU A 65 -6.98 6.62 -1.74
CA LEU A 65 -6.21 7.44 -0.81
C LEU A 65 -7.05 8.02 0.33
N THR A 66 -8.35 7.74 0.37
CA THR A 66 -9.22 8.23 1.43
C THR A 66 -8.72 7.75 2.80
N GLY A 67 -8.56 8.66 3.75
CA GLY A 67 -8.08 8.35 5.09
C GLY A 67 -6.58 8.16 5.21
N VAL A 68 -5.82 8.43 4.14
CA VAL A 68 -4.37 8.32 4.13
C VAL A 68 -3.76 9.62 4.63
N ASP A 69 -2.83 9.51 5.59
CA ASP A 69 -2.12 10.66 6.13
C ASP A 69 -0.83 10.94 5.37
N ARG A 70 -0.17 9.91 4.88
CA ARG A 70 1.04 10.03 4.10
C ARG A 70 1.04 9.03 2.95
N ILE A 71 1.71 9.37 1.86
CA ILE A 71 1.83 8.51 0.69
C ILE A 71 3.29 8.43 0.27
N LEU A 72 3.74 7.22 -0.03
CA LEU A 72 5.04 6.96 -0.63
C LEU A 72 4.81 6.56 -2.08
N LEU A 73 5.24 7.42 -2.98
CA LEU A 73 5.14 7.19 -4.43
C LEU A 73 6.39 6.48 -4.93
N ILE A 74 6.16 5.36 -5.58
CA ILE A 74 7.24 4.55 -6.15
C ILE A 74 7.14 4.49 -7.65
#